data_56e30f8cb94cb38bda19b99e4ca5c490
#
_entry.id   56e30f8cb94cb38bda19b99e4ca5c490
#
_cell.length_a   1.000
_cell.length_b   1.000
_cell.length_c   1.000
_cell.angle_alpha   90.00
_cell.angle_beta   90.00
_cell.angle_gamma   90.00
#
_symmetry.space_group_name_H-M   'P 1'
#
loop_
_entity.id
_entity.type
_entity.pdbx_description
1 polymer ?
#
loop_
_entity_poly.entity_id
_entity_poly.type
_entity_poly.pdbx_seq_one_letter_code
_entity_poly.pdbx_strand_id
1 'polypeptide(L)'
;MTIYEHRAIATISAGSANTTSLNIRGGLLRQLLITALTSSATQFRADLTDKQQVIRGRWGYHTGEINDTSIKLAMAGSYRISITNASATDTFRVTMAIQED
;
A
#
# COMPACT_ATOMS: atom_id res chain seq x y z
N MET A 1 -4.32 -8.48 -22.49
CA MET A 1 -4.08 -8.33 -21.04
C MET A 1 -3.23 -7.10 -20.80
N THR A 2 -3.71 -6.18 -19.99
CA THR A 2 -3.06 -4.90 -19.74
C THR A 2 -2.65 -4.81 -18.29
N ILE A 3 -1.43 -4.34 -18.03
CA ILE A 3 -0.95 -4.08 -16.68
C ILE A 3 -0.74 -2.58 -16.55
N TYR A 4 -1.26 -2.00 -15.48
CA TYR A 4 -1.02 -0.59 -15.18
C TYR A 4 -0.59 -0.43 -13.72
N GLU A 5 0.07 0.69 -13.44
CA GLU A 5 0.48 1.03 -12.09
C GLU A 5 -0.40 2.13 -11.53
N HIS A 6 -0.71 2.02 -10.25
CA HIS A 6 -1.39 3.07 -9.51
C HIS A 6 -0.48 3.52 -8.38
N ARG A 7 -0.23 4.82 -8.31
CA ARG A 7 0.80 5.37 -7.45
C ARG A 7 0.20 6.40 -6.49
N ALA A 8 0.62 6.35 -5.22
CA ALA A 8 0.22 7.33 -4.21
C ALA A 8 1.38 7.59 -3.26
N ILE A 9 1.34 8.73 -2.59
CA ILE A 9 2.33 9.10 -1.58
C ILE A 9 1.60 9.46 -0.29
N ALA A 10 2.06 8.90 0.82
CA ALA A 10 1.55 9.21 2.15
C ALA A 10 2.69 9.64 3.05
N THR A 11 2.45 10.62 3.93
CA THR A 11 3.40 11.06 4.95
C THR A 11 2.94 10.57 6.30
N ILE A 12 3.83 9.92 7.04
CA ILE A 12 3.52 9.32 8.34
C ILE A 12 4.40 9.95 9.41
N SER A 13 3.79 10.32 10.53
CA SER A 13 4.53 10.72 11.74
C SER A 13 4.87 9.49 12.57
N ALA A 14 5.97 9.54 13.33
CA ALA A 14 6.38 8.44 14.19
C ALA A 14 5.26 8.04 15.16
N GLY A 15 4.97 6.74 15.23
CA GLY A 15 3.95 6.19 16.11
C GLY A 15 2.51 6.46 15.70
N SER A 16 2.30 7.15 14.59
CA SER A 16 0.96 7.49 14.10
C SER A 16 0.58 6.66 12.89
N ALA A 17 -0.68 6.75 12.52
CA ALA A 17 -1.21 6.15 11.31
C ALA A 17 -1.59 7.23 10.32
N ASN A 18 -1.42 6.95 9.05
CA ASN A 18 -1.93 7.79 7.99
C ASN A 18 -2.49 6.92 6.87
N THR A 19 -3.42 7.47 6.12
CA THR A 19 -4.17 6.73 5.12
C THR A 19 -4.19 7.50 3.81
N THR A 20 -4.03 6.81 2.71
CA THR A 20 -4.24 7.40 1.40
C THR A 20 -5.31 6.62 0.65
N SER A 21 -6.17 7.34 -0.07
CA SER A 21 -7.25 6.74 -0.84
C SER A 21 -6.83 6.50 -2.27
N LEU A 22 -7.24 5.37 -2.82
CA LEU A 22 -6.94 4.95 -4.17
C LEU A 22 -8.24 4.54 -4.85
N ASN A 23 -8.36 4.88 -6.12
CA ASN A 23 -9.50 4.45 -6.92
C ASN A 23 -9.00 3.55 -8.04
N ILE A 24 -9.41 2.29 -8.01
CA ILE A 24 -8.93 1.25 -8.90
C ILE A 24 -10.01 0.92 -9.93
N ARG A 25 -9.64 0.95 -11.20
CA ARG A 25 -10.52 0.60 -12.30
C ARG A 25 -10.67 -0.90 -12.36
N GLY A 26 -10.95 -1.71 -11.93
CA GLY A 26 -11.10 -3.16 -12.00
C GLY A 26 -9.88 -3.92 -12.52
N GLY A 27 -9.52 -4.98 -11.88
CA GLY A 27 -8.41 -5.84 -12.25
C GLY A 27 -7.93 -6.69 -11.12
N LEU A 28 -6.78 -7.32 -11.35
CA LEU A 28 -6.14 -8.20 -10.38
C LEU A 28 -4.85 -7.56 -9.89
N LEU A 29 -4.79 -7.28 -8.58
CA LEU A 29 -3.57 -6.76 -7.98
C LEU A 29 -2.50 -7.85 -7.97
N ARG A 30 -1.37 -7.59 -8.62
CA ARG A 30 -0.26 -8.54 -8.80
C ARG A 30 0.97 -8.18 -7.99
N GLN A 31 1.12 -6.92 -7.63
CA GLN A 31 2.26 -6.47 -6.83
C GLN A 31 1.86 -5.26 -6.00
N LEU A 32 2.30 -5.25 -4.76
CA LEU A 32 2.22 -4.07 -3.90
C LEU A 32 3.63 -3.71 -3.45
N LEU A 33 4.03 -2.47 -3.71
CA LEU A 33 5.31 -1.95 -3.29
C LEU A 33 5.09 -0.69 -2.48
N ILE A 34 5.56 -0.68 -1.22
CA ILE A 34 5.53 0.49 -0.36
C ILE A 34 6.96 0.76 0.09
N THR A 35 7.47 1.94 -0.22
CA THR A 35 8.86 2.29 0.04
C THR A 35 8.93 3.50 0.95
N ALA A 36 9.72 3.41 2.04
CA ALA A 36 10.06 4.54 2.87
C ALA A 36 11.12 5.38 2.15
N LEU A 37 10.81 6.64 1.85
CA LEU A 37 11.63 7.47 0.97
C LEU A 37 12.76 8.20 1.70
N THR A 38 12.62 8.44 3.01
CA THR A 38 13.62 9.19 3.77
C THR A 38 14.72 8.27 4.30
N SER A 39 14.36 7.09 4.80
CA SER A 39 15.33 6.17 5.39
C SER A 39 14.94 4.73 5.14
N SER A 40 15.89 3.95 4.66
CA SER A 40 15.69 2.50 4.48
C SER A 40 15.63 1.74 5.80
N ALA A 41 15.91 2.40 6.92
CA ALA A 41 15.83 1.80 8.26
C ALA A 41 14.45 1.96 8.92
N THR A 42 13.55 2.75 8.33
CA THR A 42 12.22 2.97 8.89
C THR A 42 11.40 1.69 8.86
N GLN A 43 10.86 1.31 10.02
CA GLN A 43 9.98 0.13 10.14
C GLN A 43 8.53 0.58 10.14
N PHE A 44 7.66 -0.21 9.53
CA PHE A 44 6.24 0.14 9.43
C PHE A 44 5.38 -1.08 9.09
N ARG A 45 4.07 -0.90 9.25
CA ARG A 45 3.05 -1.90 8.90
C ARG A 45 2.09 -1.27 7.90
N ALA A 46 1.38 -2.10 7.14
CA ALA A 46 0.40 -1.61 6.17
C ALA A 46 -0.84 -2.49 6.12
N ASP A 47 -1.99 -1.87 5.90
CA ASP A 47 -3.26 -2.54 5.65
C ASP A 47 -3.88 -1.99 4.38
N LEU A 48 -4.55 -2.85 3.62
CA LEU A 48 -5.38 -2.48 2.48
C LEU A 48 -6.84 -2.73 2.84
N THR A 49 -7.66 -1.70 2.75
CA THR A 49 -9.06 -1.74 3.16
C THR A 49 -9.95 -1.27 2.02
N ASP A 50 -11.10 -1.89 1.83
CA ASP A 50 -12.06 -1.44 0.83
C ASP A 50 -12.97 -0.32 1.38
N LYS A 51 -13.87 0.19 0.55
CA LYS A 51 -14.76 1.28 0.94
C LYS A 51 -15.75 0.90 2.06
N GLN A 52 -15.92 -0.39 2.30
CA GLN A 52 -16.78 -0.90 3.37
C GLN A 52 -15.98 -1.18 4.64
N GLN A 53 -14.71 -0.76 4.67
CA GLN A 53 -13.78 -0.94 5.79
C GLN A 53 -13.44 -2.39 6.07
N VAL A 54 -13.57 -3.25 5.07
CA VAL A 54 -13.13 -4.63 5.17
C VAL A 54 -11.66 -4.72 4.78
N ILE A 55 -10.84 -5.32 5.64
CA ILE A 55 -9.42 -5.49 5.39
C ILE A 55 -9.25 -6.55 4.30
N ARG A 56 -8.63 -6.16 3.18
CA ARG A 56 -8.37 -7.04 2.06
C ARG A 56 -6.95 -7.55 2.03
N GLY A 57 -6.04 -6.89 2.74
CA GLY A 57 -4.66 -7.34 2.87
C GLY A 57 -4.01 -6.68 4.07
N ARG A 58 -3.05 -7.39 4.67
CA ARG A 58 -2.33 -6.90 5.84
C ARG A 58 -0.87 -7.36 5.74
N TRP A 59 0.02 -6.42 5.93
CA TRP A 59 1.45 -6.67 5.93
C TRP A 59 2.01 -6.26 7.29
N GLY A 60 2.67 -7.20 7.96
CA GLY A 60 3.28 -6.97 9.26
C GLY A 60 4.51 -6.07 9.15
N TYR A 61 5.27 -5.94 10.22
CA TYR A 61 6.44 -5.08 10.22
C TYR A 61 7.43 -5.42 9.12
N HIS A 62 7.81 -4.41 8.35
CA HIS A 62 8.87 -4.47 7.36
C HIS A 62 9.80 -3.30 7.58
N THR A 63 11.06 -3.45 7.19
CA THR A 63 12.07 -2.41 7.29
C THR A 63 12.33 -1.81 5.91
N GLY A 64 12.04 -0.51 5.77
CA GLY A 64 12.30 0.25 4.56
C GLY A 64 11.36 0.01 3.41
N GLU A 65 10.89 -1.22 3.21
CA GLU A 65 10.11 -1.57 2.03
C GLU A 65 9.21 -2.77 2.29
N ILE A 66 7.99 -2.69 1.78
CA ILE A 66 7.12 -3.84 1.60
C ILE A 66 7.05 -4.10 0.10
N ASN A 67 7.48 -5.26 -0.35
CA ASN A 67 7.42 -5.64 -1.76
C ASN A 67 6.80 -7.03 -1.87
N ASP A 68 5.51 -7.06 -2.14
CA ASP A 68 4.76 -8.29 -2.25
C ASP A 68 4.44 -8.56 -3.72
N THR A 69 5.11 -9.57 -4.29
CA THR A 69 4.93 -9.99 -5.68
C THR A 69 4.09 -11.25 -5.79
N SER A 70 3.65 -11.81 -4.67
CA SER A 70 2.85 -13.03 -4.65
C SER A 70 1.35 -12.76 -4.50
N ILE A 71 0.97 -11.51 -4.35
CA ILE A 71 -0.42 -11.14 -4.14
C ILE A 71 -1.26 -11.38 -5.41
N LYS A 72 -2.48 -11.87 -5.22
CA LYS A 72 -3.48 -12.01 -6.27
C LYS A 72 -4.82 -11.60 -5.67
N LEU A 73 -5.20 -10.36 -5.87
CA LEU A 73 -6.41 -9.82 -5.26
C LEU A 73 -7.24 -9.08 -6.30
N ALA A 74 -8.47 -9.54 -6.52
CA ALA A 74 -9.40 -8.84 -7.39
C ALA A 74 -9.83 -7.53 -6.75
N MET A 75 -9.69 -6.43 -7.47
CA MET A 75 -9.96 -5.08 -6.97
C MET A 75 -10.82 -4.31 -7.96
N ALA A 76 -11.76 -3.53 -7.43
CA ALA A 76 -12.51 -2.55 -8.20
C ALA A 76 -13.09 -1.52 -7.24
N GLY A 77 -12.96 -0.23 -7.58
CA GLY A 77 -13.53 0.85 -6.79
C GLY A 77 -12.51 1.49 -5.85
N SER A 78 -13.00 2.00 -4.74
CA SER A 78 -12.20 2.78 -3.81
C SER A 78 -11.60 1.92 -2.72
N TYR A 79 -10.31 2.13 -2.46
CA TYR A 79 -9.56 1.44 -1.42
C TYR A 79 -8.74 2.44 -0.63
N ARG A 80 -8.25 2.00 0.53
CA ARG A 80 -7.32 2.76 1.36
C ARG A 80 -6.11 1.93 1.67
N ILE A 81 -4.94 2.53 1.56
CA ILE A 81 -3.72 2.02 2.16
C ILE A 81 -3.50 2.79 3.46
N SER A 82 -3.40 2.06 4.57
CA SER A 82 -3.09 2.64 5.87
C SER A 82 -1.72 2.17 6.30
N ILE A 83 -0.84 3.11 6.65
CA ILE A 83 0.49 2.80 7.17
C ILE A 83 0.48 3.14 8.65
N THR A 84 0.87 2.17 9.48
CA THR A 84 0.78 2.28 10.94
C THR A 84 2.10 1.92 11.59
N ASN A 85 2.28 2.39 12.82
CA ASN A 85 3.42 2.07 13.68
C ASN A 85 4.77 2.35 13.01
N ALA A 86 4.85 3.45 12.24
CA ALA A 86 6.12 3.87 11.68
C ALA A 86 7.12 4.21 12.79
N SER A 87 8.34 3.72 12.68
CA SER A 87 9.38 3.92 13.69
C SER A 87 9.96 5.34 13.67
N ALA A 88 9.71 6.08 12.59
CA ALA A 88 10.15 7.46 12.43
C ALA A 88 9.21 8.17 11.45
N THR A 89 9.26 9.50 11.45
CA THR A 89 8.54 10.27 10.43
C THR A 89 9.16 10.02 9.07
N ASP A 90 8.33 9.60 8.11
CA ASP A 90 8.80 9.28 6.77
C ASP A 90 7.70 9.54 5.76
N THR A 91 8.09 9.59 4.49
CA THR A 91 7.17 9.64 3.36
C THR A 91 7.20 8.28 2.66
N PHE A 92 6.04 7.70 2.46
CA PHE A 92 5.92 6.36 1.88
C PHE A 92 5.33 6.48 0.48
N ARG A 93 5.98 5.84 -0.49
CA ARG A 93 5.46 5.73 -1.85
C ARG A 93 4.75 4.39 -2.00
N VAL A 94 3.51 4.43 -2.41
CA VAL A 94 2.72 3.23 -2.68
C VAL A 94 2.60 3.05 -4.18
N THR A 95 2.98 1.88 -4.67
CA THR A 95 2.86 1.51 -6.08
C THR A 95 2.15 0.17 -6.16
N MET A 96 1.15 0.08 -7.02
CA MET A 96 0.42 -1.15 -7.27
C MET A 96 0.52 -1.50 -8.75
N ALA A 97 0.84 -2.76 -9.04
CA ALA A 97 0.77 -3.28 -10.40
C ALA A 97 -0.51 -4.08 -10.55
N ILE A 98 -1.39 -3.64 -11.42
CA ILE A 98 -2.72 -4.21 -11.60
C ILE A 98 -2.86 -4.71 -13.03
N GLN A 99 -3.32 -5.95 -13.13
CA GLN A 99 -3.56 -6.61 -14.39
C GLN A 99 -5.04 -6.48 -14.74
N GLU A 100 -5.34 -5.84 -15.85
CA GLU A 100 -6.71 -5.75 -16.38
C GLU A 100 -7.00 -6.91 -17.31
N ASP A 101 -8.24 -7.32 -17.32
CA ASP A 101 -8.73 -8.31 -18.29
C ASP A 101 -9.12 -7.66 -19.60
#